data_0eea3d07744b6f5999e92160fba3c2d9
#
_entry.id   0eea3d07744b6f5999e92160fba3c2d9
#
_cell.length_a   1.000
_cell.length_b   1.000
_cell.length_c   1.000
_cell.angle_alpha   90.00
_cell.angle_beta   90.00
_cell.angle_gamma   90.00
#
_symmetry.space_group_name_H-M   'P 1'
#
loop_
_entity.id
_entity.type
_entity.pdbx_description
1 polymer ?
#
loop_
_entity_poly.entity_id
_entity_poly.type
_entity_poly.pdbx_seq_one_letter_code
_entity_poly.pdbx_strand_id
1 'polypeptide(L)'
;MNGSALDTEARQFRRVLGLFATGVVAVTALDPATGRPVGLAANSFTAVSLRPPLVCVSVAHTSTTWPRIRAARGHCINILAEHQRSICRRLATPGAEKFRDVAWTASPDGHPILDGALGWLECAVDTEHETGDHVIVISRVLRLDMQPEEPPLIFYRGGYGRFETAEVRAPGSRNECWVDRSVRVRACQGDG
;
A
#
# COMPACT_ATOMS: atom_id res chain seq x y z
N MET A 1 -19.32 14.53 30.23
CA MET A 1 -18.02 14.10 30.80
C MET A 1 -17.42 12.84 30.13
N ASN A 2 -17.85 12.44 28.91
CA ASN A 2 -17.39 11.18 28.28
C ASN A 2 -16.24 11.30 27.26
N GLY A 3 -15.84 12.50 26.86
CA GLY A 3 -14.80 12.68 25.81
C GLY A 3 -13.40 12.26 26.25
N SER A 4 -13.04 12.46 27.51
CA SER A 4 -11.68 12.15 28.03
C SER A 4 -11.39 10.64 28.15
N ALA A 5 -12.39 9.83 28.47
CA ALA A 5 -12.22 8.37 28.60
C ALA A 5 -12.08 7.70 27.23
N LEU A 6 -12.96 8.04 26.27
CA LEU A 6 -12.90 7.52 24.89
C LEU A 6 -11.59 7.91 24.18
N ASP A 7 -11.08 9.11 24.44
CA ASP A 7 -9.80 9.56 23.87
C ASP A 7 -8.60 8.82 24.48
N THR A 8 -8.71 8.41 25.74
CA THR A 8 -7.70 7.58 26.42
C THR A 8 -7.69 6.16 25.90
N GLU A 9 -8.86 5.55 25.70
CA GLU A 9 -8.99 4.21 25.12
C GLU A 9 -8.47 4.17 23.68
N ALA A 10 -8.82 5.14 22.85
CA ALA A 10 -8.34 5.24 21.48
C ALA A 10 -6.80 5.41 21.42
N ARG A 11 -6.21 6.18 22.35
CA ARG A 11 -4.74 6.31 22.44
C ARG A 11 -4.08 5.01 22.86
N GLN A 12 -4.64 4.29 23.85
CA GLN A 12 -4.12 3.00 24.27
C GLN A 12 -4.22 1.97 23.15
N PHE A 13 -5.35 1.92 22.43
CA PHE A 13 -5.54 1.05 21.27
C PHE A 13 -4.50 1.30 20.19
N ARG A 14 -4.27 2.56 19.79
CA ARG A 14 -3.21 2.91 18.82
C ARG A 14 -1.81 2.52 19.32
N ARG A 15 -1.53 2.62 20.62
CA ARG A 15 -0.23 2.19 21.18
C ARG A 15 -0.03 0.70 21.06
N VAL A 16 -1.05 -0.11 21.30
CA VAL A 16 -0.99 -1.57 21.13
C VAL A 16 -0.83 -1.93 19.67
N LEU A 17 -1.66 -1.36 18.77
CA LEU A 17 -1.52 -1.60 17.33
C LEU A 17 -0.17 -1.16 16.78
N GLY A 18 0.41 -0.10 17.33
CA GLY A 18 1.75 0.35 16.95
C GLY A 18 2.88 -0.64 17.25
N LEU A 19 2.64 -1.68 18.05
CA LEU A 19 3.61 -2.76 18.29
C LEU A 19 3.68 -3.75 17.11
N PHE A 20 2.72 -3.71 16.21
CA PHE A 20 2.73 -4.50 14.98
C PHE A 20 3.50 -3.73 13.90
N ALA A 21 4.71 -4.20 13.58
CA ALA A 21 5.51 -3.62 12.51
C ALA A 21 4.90 -3.96 11.15
N THR A 22 4.76 -2.97 10.28
CA THR A 22 4.20 -3.13 8.94
C THR A 22 5.13 -2.58 7.88
N GLY A 23 5.01 -3.08 6.66
CA GLY A 23 5.46 -2.35 5.49
C GLY A 23 4.61 -1.09 5.26
N VAL A 24 5.01 -0.28 4.29
CA VAL A 24 4.26 0.91 3.88
C VAL A 24 4.07 0.90 2.37
N VAL A 25 2.87 1.24 1.93
CA VAL A 25 2.55 1.41 0.51
C VAL A 25 2.08 2.83 0.22
N ALA A 26 2.25 3.25 -1.04
CA ALA A 26 1.60 4.42 -1.60
C ALA A 26 0.51 3.97 -2.59
N VAL A 27 -0.73 4.41 -2.37
CA VAL A 27 -1.83 4.22 -3.33
C VAL A 27 -1.92 5.47 -4.19
N THR A 28 -1.77 5.32 -5.50
CA THR A 28 -1.63 6.43 -6.45
C THR A 28 -2.59 6.29 -7.63
N ALA A 29 -3.10 7.39 -8.14
CA ALA A 29 -3.90 7.43 -9.36
C ALA A 29 -3.72 8.78 -10.08
N LEU A 30 -4.20 8.88 -11.32
CA LEU A 30 -4.46 10.17 -11.95
C LEU A 30 -5.89 10.60 -11.61
N ASP A 31 -6.02 11.78 -11.03
CA ASP A 31 -7.33 12.39 -10.77
C ASP A 31 -8.01 12.73 -12.11
N PRO A 32 -9.14 12.12 -12.43
CA PRO A 32 -9.80 12.34 -13.72
C PRO A 32 -10.30 13.78 -13.91
N ALA A 33 -10.52 14.52 -12.83
CA ALA A 33 -10.98 15.91 -12.91
C ALA A 33 -9.86 16.89 -13.28
N THR A 34 -8.61 16.56 -12.94
CA THR A 34 -7.47 17.50 -13.11
C THR A 34 -6.34 16.94 -13.97
N GLY A 35 -6.32 15.64 -14.29
CA GLY A 35 -5.23 14.96 -14.95
C GLY A 35 -3.93 14.91 -14.10
N ARG A 36 -3.98 15.33 -12.83
CA ARG A 36 -2.81 15.38 -11.94
C ARG A 36 -2.70 14.13 -11.08
N PRO A 37 -1.48 13.72 -10.73
CA PRO A 37 -1.28 12.60 -9.84
C PRO A 37 -1.81 12.91 -8.44
N VAL A 38 -2.45 11.93 -7.82
CA VAL A 38 -2.93 11.94 -6.45
C VAL A 38 -2.47 10.68 -5.75
N GLY A 39 -2.30 10.75 -4.44
CA GLY A 39 -1.89 9.57 -3.68
C GLY A 39 -2.03 9.75 -2.17
N LEU A 40 -2.06 8.62 -1.50
CA LEU A 40 -2.04 8.50 -0.05
C LEU A 40 -1.05 7.40 0.36
N ALA A 41 -0.49 7.51 1.56
CA ALA A 41 0.30 6.45 2.17
C ALA A 41 -0.59 5.60 3.09
N ALA A 42 -0.39 4.29 3.06
CA ALA A 42 -1.10 3.34 3.92
C ALA A 42 -0.13 2.27 4.45
N ASN A 43 -0.36 1.85 5.69
CA ASN A 43 0.29 0.70 6.31
C ASN A 43 -0.69 -0.45 6.60
N SER A 44 -1.93 -0.32 6.14
CA SER A 44 -3.01 -1.29 6.26
C SER A 44 -3.08 -2.28 5.08
N PHE A 45 -2.08 -2.26 4.21
CA PHE A 45 -2.02 -3.14 3.04
C PHE A 45 -1.85 -4.61 3.43
N THR A 46 -2.66 -5.48 2.81
CA THR A 46 -2.50 -6.93 2.91
C THR A 46 -2.99 -7.66 1.66
N ALA A 47 -2.41 -8.85 1.41
CA ALA A 47 -2.93 -9.78 0.42
C ALA A 47 -4.20 -10.46 0.95
N VAL A 48 -5.21 -10.62 0.10
CA VAL A 48 -6.51 -11.24 0.43
C VAL A 48 -6.66 -12.59 -0.25
N SER A 49 -6.30 -12.68 -1.53
CA SER A 49 -6.50 -13.89 -2.33
C SER A 49 -5.47 -13.98 -3.44
N LEU A 50 -5.09 -15.19 -3.80
CA LEU A 50 -4.26 -15.46 -4.98
C LEU A 50 -5.09 -15.80 -6.22
N ARG A 51 -6.30 -16.30 -6.03
CA ARG A 51 -7.20 -16.70 -7.12
C ARG A 51 -8.65 -16.37 -6.78
N PRO A 52 -9.17 -15.27 -7.32
CA PRO A 52 -8.49 -14.23 -8.08
C PRO A 52 -7.45 -13.49 -7.24
N PRO A 53 -6.45 -12.79 -7.83
CA PRO A 53 -5.47 -12.02 -7.09
C PRO A 53 -6.13 -10.76 -6.52
N LEU A 54 -6.29 -10.72 -5.19
CA LEU A 54 -6.93 -9.63 -4.45
C LEU A 54 -6.01 -9.13 -3.35
N VAL A 55 -6.03 -7.82 -3.17
CA VAL A 55 -5.35 -7.10 -2.07
C VAL A 55 -6.34 -6.16 -1.41
N CYS A 56 -6.07 -5.73 -0.17
CA CYS A 56 -6.88 -4.70 0.46
C CYS A 56 -6.04 -3.62 1.15
N VAL A 57 -6.67 -2.46 1.31
CA VAL A 57 -6.22 -1.35 2.14
C VAL A 57 -7.42 -0.79 2.92
N SER A 58 -7.18 -0.30 4.14
CA SER A 58 -8.18 0.44 4.91
C SER A 58 -7.91 1.93 4.79
N VAL A 59 -8.93 2.70 4.44
CA VAL A 59 -8.85 4.16 4.23
C VAL A 59 -9.83 4.85 5.15
N ALA A 60 -9.37 5.85 5.91
CA ALA A 60 -10.23 6.61 6.81
C ALA A 60 -11.29 7.42 6.03
N HIS A 61 -12.52 7.52 6.57
CA HIS A 61 -13.59 8.36 5.99
C HIS A 61 -13.20 9.84 5.88
N THR A 62 -12.27 10.29 6.69
CA THR A 62 -11.71 11.66 6.63
C THR A 62 -10.73 11.87 5.48
N SER A 63 -10.41 10.85 4.69
CA SER A 63 -9.48 10.97 3.56
C SER A 63 -10.07 11.82 2.45
N THR A 64 -9.45 12.97 2.19
CA THR A 64 -9.80 13.84 1.04
C THR A 64 -9.18 13.36 -0.28
N THR A 65 -8.27 12.38 -0.21
CA THR A 65 -7.56 11.85 -1.38
C THR A 65 -8.27 10.64 -1.97
N TRP A 66 -8.85 9.77 -1.11
CA TRP A 66 -9.50 8.55 -1.57
C TRP A 66 -10.63 8.77 -2.58
N PRO A 67 -11.56 9.73 -2.38
CA PRO A 67 -12.62 10.01 -3.38
C PRO A 67 -12.08 10.31 -4.78
N ARG A 68 -10.91 10.95 -4.88
CA ARG A 68 -10.24 11.27 -6.15
C ARG A 68 -9.60 10.02 -6.79
N ILE A 69 -8.98 9.16 -5.98
CA ILE A 69 -8.44 7.86 -6.43
C ILE A 69 -9.59 6.97 -6.90
N ARG A 70 -10.66 6.87 -6.12
CA ARG A 70 -11.86 6.09 -6.44
C ARG A 70 -12.50 6.51 -7.78
N ALA A 71 -12.55 7.81 -8.05
CA ALA A 71 -13.07 8.36 -9.29
C ALA A 71 -12.27 7.93 -10.53
N ALA A 72 -10.99 7.62 -10.38
CA ALA A 72 -10.12 7.13 -11.45
C ALA A 72 -10.41 5.69 -11.89
N ARG A 73 -11.25 4.94 -11.13
CA ARG A 73 -11.63 3.55 -11.35
C ARG A 73 -10.49 2.52 -11.29
N GLY A 74 -9.24 2.96 -11.39
CA GLY A 74 -8.03 2.17 -11.25
C GLY A 74 -7.00 2.94 -10.43
N HIS A 75 -6.00 2.22 -9.90
CA HIS A 75 -4.93 2.81 -9.10
C HIS A 75 -3.70 1.90 -9.08
N CYS A 76 -2.54 2.48 -8.77
CA CYS A 76 -1.36 1.70 -8.44
C CYS A 76 -1.16 1.64 -6.91
N ILE A 77 -0.75 0.49 -6.42
CA ILE A 77 -0.21 0.30 -5.08
C ILE A 77 1.29 0.12 -5.22
N ASN A 78 2.08 1.07 -4.69
CA ASN A 78 3.54 1.07 -4.75
C ASN A 78 4.07 0.62 -3.39
N ILE A 79 4.86 -0.44 -3.33
CA ILE A 79 5.54 -0.91 -2.11
C ILE A 79 6.77 -0.04 -1.91
N LEU A 80 6.80 0.73 -0.83
CA LEU A 80 7.84 1.75 -0.64
C LEU A 80 9.16 1.16 -0.11
N ALA A 81 10.27 1.62 -0.71
CA ALA A 81 11.62 1.38 -0.22
C ALA A 81 11.98 2.32 0.94
N GLU A 82 13.00 1.96 1.73
CA GLU A 82 13.47 2.75 2.89
C GLU A 82 13.77 4.21 2.54
N HIS A 83 14.44 4.47 1.42
CA HIS A 83 14.81 5.82 0.97
C HIS A 83 13.59 6.69 0.61
N GLN A 84 12.41 6.10 0.36
CA GLN A 84 11.17 6.81 0.04
C GLN A 84 10.42 7.34 1.26
N ARG A 85 11.03 7.35 2.44
CA ARG A 85 10.43 7.90 3.67
C ARG A 85 9.90 9.32 3.53
N SER A 86 10.58 10.18 2.77
CA SER A 86 10.16 11.57 2.52
C SER A 86 8.88 11.61 1.67
N ILE A 87 8.78 10.78 0.65
CA ILE A 87 7.59 10.61 -0.19
C ILE A 87 6.42 10.10 0.66
N CYS A 88 6.64 9.08 1.47
CA CYS A 88 5.63 8.53 2.38
C CYS A 88 5.03 9.62 3.29
N ARG A 89 5.89 10.42 3.97
CA ARG A 89 5.44 11.53 4.83
C ARG A 89 4.59 12.55 4.08
N ARG A 90 4.99 12.91 2.87
CA ARG A 90 4.27 13.85 2.02
C ARG A 90 2.89 13.30 1.62
N LEU A 91 2.81 12.04 1.23
CA LEU A 91 1.55 11.39 0.88
C LEU A 91 0.62 11.20 2.08
N ALA A 92 1.17 11.04 3.29
CA ALA A 92 0.41 10.92 4.53
C ALA A 92 -0.13 12.27 5.04
N THR A 93 0.44 13.40 4.59
CA THR A 93 0.03 14.75 5.05
C THR A 93 -1.11 15.28 4.16
N PRO A 94 -2.17 15.90 4.73
CA PRO A 94 -3.18 16.60 3.94
C PRO A 94 -2.55 17.75 3.13
N GLY A 95 -3.06 17.99 1.91
CA GLY A 95 -2.58 19.09 1.08
C GLY A 95 -2.62 18.78 -0.42
N ALA A 96 -2.44 19.81 -1.25
CA ALA A 96 -2.60 19.73 -2.69
C ALA A 96 -1.35 19.26 -3.44
N GLU A 97 -0.14 19.50 -2.90
CA GLU A 97 1.12 19.33 -3.63
C GLU A 97 1.92 18.08 -3.22
N LYS A 98 1.20 16.97 -3.04
CA LYS A 98 1.81 15.71 -2.59
C LYS A 98 2.85 15.16 -3.57
N PHE A 99 2.73 15.46 -4.86
CA PHE A 99 3.61 14.98 -5.93
C PHE A 99 4.66 16.01 -6.41
N ARG A 100 4.81 17.14 -5.72
CA ARG A 100 5.89 18.08 -6.04
C ARG A 100 7.24 17.35 -5.89
N ASP A 101 8.08 17.41 -6.93
CA ASP A 101 9.41 16.76 -6.97
C ASP A 101 9.40 15.25 -6.68
N VAL A 102 8.28 14.57 -6.95
CA VAL A 102 8.17 13.13 -6.88
C VAL A 102 8.25 12.58 -8.30
N ALA A 103 9.32 11.85 -8.59
CA ALA A 103 9.48 11.15 -9.87
C ALA A 103 8.57 9.93 -9.92
N TRP A 104 7.93 9.72 -11.07
CA TRP A 104 7.06 8.59 -11.33
C TRP A 104 6.94 8.31 -12.82
N THR A 105 6.65 7.09 -13.18
CA THR A 105 6.33 6.65 -14.54
C THR A 105 4.88 6.20 -14.62
N ALA A 106 4.30 6.19 -15.82
CA ALA A 106 2.93 5.72 -16.02
C ALA A 106 2.90 4.19 -16.09
N SER A 107 1.98 3.57 -15.35
CA SER A 107 1.61 2.17 -15.54
C SER A 107 0.93 1.96 -16.91
N PRO A 108 0.69 0.73 -17.36
CA PRO A 108 -0.02 0.47 -18.62
C PRO A 108 -1.38 1.17 -18.73
N ASP A 109 -2.13 1.32 -17.63
CA ASP A 109 -3.42 2.05 -17.60
C ASP A 109 -3.24 3.53 -17.19
N GLY A 110 -1.99 4.03 -17.10
CA GLY A 110 -1.66 5.44 -16.91
C GLY A 110 -1.55 5.89 -15.43
N HIS A 111 -1.64 4.97 -14.47
CA HIS A 111 -1.53 5.33 -13.05
C HIS A 111 -0.07 5.52 -12.61
N PRO A 112 0.23 6.43 -11.66
CA PRO A 112 1.61 6.69 -11.24
C PRO A 112 2.27 5.50 -10.53
N ILE A 113 3.37 5.01 -11.10
CA ILE A 113 4.34 4.13 -10.47
C ILE A 113 5.46 5.01 -9.94
N LEU A 114 5.70 5.02 -8.64
CA LEU A 114 6.74 5.82 -8.00
C LEU A 114 8.13 5.26 -8.34
N ASP A 115 9.03 6.09 -8.84
CA ASP A 115 10.38 5.68 -9.15
C ASP A 115 11.12 5.24 -7.88
N GLY A 116 11.78 4.08 -7.93
CA GLY A 116 12.47 3.48 -6.78
C GLY A 116 11.55 2.71 -5.82
N ALA A 117 10.27 2.47 -6.15
CA ALA A 117 9.44 1.54 -5.40
C ALA A 117 9.94 0.09 -5.58
N LEU A 118 9.88 -0.72 -4.51
CA LEU A 118 10.31 -2.14 -4.54
C LEU A 118 9.46 -3.00 -5.48
N GLY A 119 8.21 -2.59 -5.67
CA GLY A 119 7.27 -3.24 -6.56
C GLY A 119 6.01 -2.42 -6.63
N TRP A 120 5.21 -2.70 -7.63
CA TRP A 120 3.94 -2.04 -7.84
C TRP A 120 2.88 -3.03 -8.30
N LEU A 121 1.64 -2.72 -7.96
CA LEU A 121 0.45 -3.46 -8.37
C LEU A 121 -0.53 -2.48 -9.00
N GLU A 122 -0.89 -2.68 -10.26
CA GLU A 122 -1.99 -1.97 -10.91
C GLU A 122 -3.29 -2.69 -10.60
N CYS A 123 -4.25 -1.96 -10.06
CA CYS A 123 -5.44 -2.50 -9.46
C CYS A 123 -6.71 -1.80 -9.95
N ALA A 124 -7.81 -2.56 -9.99
CA ALA A 124 -9.17 -2.03 -10.04
C ALA A 124 -9.89 -2.33 -8.73
N VAL A 125 -10.72 -1.39 -8.27
CA VAL A 125 -11.56 -1.62 -7.08
C VAL A 125 -12.56 -2.74 -7.38
N ASP A 126 -12.57 -3.78 -6.55
CA ASP A 126 -13.50 -4.90 -6.64
C ASP A 126 -14.71 -4.67 -5.74
N THR A 127 -14.47 -4.42 -4.45
CA THR A 127 -15.53 -4.11 -3.47
C THR A 127 -15.03 -3.13 -2.40
N GLU A 128 -15.97 -2.43 -1.78
CA GLU A 128 -15.73 -1.56 -0.64
C GLU A 128 -16.68 -1.92 0.49
N HIS A 129 -16.16 -1.97 1.72
CA HIS A 129 -16.93 -2.28 2.92
C HIS A 129 -16.76 -1.18 3.96
N GLU A 130 -17.87 -0.51 4.27
CA GLU A 130 -17.93 0.48 5.36
C GLU A 130 -17.70 -0.20 6.71
N THR A 131 -16.72 0.25 7.47
CA THR A 131 -16.32 -0.40 8.73
C THR A 131 -15.84 0.63 9.73
N GLY A 132 -16.66 0.94 10.73
CA GLY A 132 -16.32 1.92 11.76
C GLY A 132 -16.02 3.31 11.18
N ASP A 133 -14.81 3.82 11.38
CA ASP A 133 -14.33 5.11 10.86
C ASP A 133 -13.50 4.98 9.57
N HIS A 134 -13.49 3.77 8.97
CA HIS A 134 -12.76 3.45 7.75
C HIS A 134 -13.65 2.73 6.72
N VAL A 135 -13.21 2.75 5.47
CA VAL A 135 -13.65 1.85 4.42
C VAL A 135 -12.53 0.85 4.12
N ILE A 136 -12.85 -0.45 4.08
CA ILE A 136 -11.97 -1.50 3.59
C ILE A 136 -12.17 -1.59 2.08
N VAL A 137 -11.11 -1.30 1.33
CA VAL A 137 -11.10 -1.36 -0.13
C VAL A 137 -10.43 -2.64 -0.56
N ILE A 138 -11.18 -3.54 -1.17
CA ILE A 138 -10.65 -4.75 -1.81
C ILE A 138 -10.45 -4.43 -3.29
N SER A 139 -9.26 -4.70 -3.78
CA SER A 139 -8.88 -4.41 -5.16
C SER A 139 -8.34 -5.65 -5.85
N ARG A 140 -8.75 -5.84 -7.09
CA ARG A 140 -8.25 -6.87 -7.99
C ARG A 140 -6.95 -6.40 -8.63
N VAL A 141 -5.90 -7.19 -8.51
CA VAL A 141 -4.63 -6.94 -9.17
C VAL A 141 -4.75 -7.32 -10.64
N LEU A 142 -4.45 -6.39 -11.52
CA LEU A 142 -4.49 -6.54 -12.97
C LEU A 142 -3.10 -6.83 -13.53
N ARG A 143 -2.10 -6.10 -13.03
CA ARG A 143 -0.69 -6.22 -13.43
C ARG A 143 0.19 -5.90 -12.22
N LEU A 144 1.40 -6.40 -12.23
CA LEU A 144 2.38 -6.14 -11.20
C LEU A 144 3.80 -6.31 -11.77
N ASP A 145 4.76 -5.64 -11.12
CA ASP A 145 6.19 -5.86 -11.34
C ASP A 145 6.97 -5.51 -10.06
N MET A 146 8.23 -5.88 -9.99
CA MET A 146 9.07 -5.67 -8.81
C MET A 146 10.52 -5.32 -9.17
N GLN A 147 11.16 -4.53 -8.28
CA GLN A 147 12.58 -4.17 -8.31
C GLN A 147 13.15 -4.33 -6.88
N PRO A 148 13.44 -5.56 -6.42
CA PRO A 148 13.64 -5.87 -5.00
C PRO A 148 15.06 -5.59 -4.47
N GLU A 149 15.83 -4.70 -5.04
CA GLU A 149 17.24 -4.46 -4.68
C GLU A 149 17.42 -3.64 -3.39
N GLU A 150 16.38 -2.94 -2.94
CA GLU A 150 16.43 -2.03 -1.80
C GLU A 150 15.65 -2.59 -0.58
N PRO A 151 16.03 -2.22 0.66
CA PRO A 151 15.26 -2.61 1.83
C PRO A 151 13.90 -1.91 1.90
N PRO A 152 12.86 -2.57 2.48
CA PRO A 152 11.53 -2.00 2.58
C PRO A 152 11.43 -0.88 3.62
N LEU A 153 10.54 0.08 3.39
CA LEU A 153 10.15 1.06 4.40
C LEU A 153 9.27 0.39 5.45
N ILE A 154 9.74 0.36 6.69
CA ILE A 154 9.02 -0.20 7.83
C ILE A 154 8.43 0.91 8.70
N PHE A 155 7.17 0.72 9.13
CA PHE A 155 6.51 1.57 10.10
C PHE A 155 6.29 0.81 11.41
N TYR A 156 6.76 1.38 12.54
CA TYR A 156 6.69 0.78 13.85
C TYR A 156 6.59 1.85 14.94
N ARG A 157 5.66 1.71 15.89
CA ARG A 157 5.46 2.62 17.03
C ARG A 157 5.34 4.11 16.64
N GLY A 158 4.67 4.38 15.52
CA GLY A 158 4.51 5.76 15.03
C GLY A 158 5.76 6.35 14.35
N GLY A 159 6.80 5.57 14.16
CA GLY A 159 8.05 5.93 13.49
C GLY A 159 8.38 5.02 12.31
N TYR A 160 9.42 5.40 11.58
CA TYR A 160 9.97 4.57 10.50
C TYR A 160 11.24 3.86 10.99
N GLY A 161 11.38 2.59 10.63
CA GLY A 161 12.50 1.74 10.97
C GLY A 161 13.17 1.15 9.74
N ARG A 162 14.31 0.51 9.97
CA ARG A 162 15.03 -0.31 9.00
C ARG A 162 14.68 -1.76 9.18
N PHE A 163 14.67 -2.48 8.08
CA PHE A 163 14.61 -3.93 8.08
C PHE A 163 16.01 -4.48 7.85
N GLU A 164 16.53 -5.23 8.81
CA GLU A 164 17.78 -5.95 8.69
C GLU A 164 17.47 -7.45 8.63
N THR A 165 17.89 -8.12 7.57
CA THR A 165 17.78 -9.58 7.46
C THR A 165 18.96 -10.21 8.18
N ALA A 166 18.70 -11.09 9.14
CA ALA A 166 19.75 -11.91 9.77
C ALA A 166 20.38 -12.92 8.79
N GLU A 167 19.67 -13.26 7.71
CA GLU A 167 20.14 -14.16 6.66
C GLU A 167 19.67 -13.62 5.29
N VAL A 168 20.64 -13.31 4.42
CA VAL A 168 20.38 -13.03 3.00
C VAL A 168 20.14 -14.38 2.31
N ARG A 169 18.89 -14.72 2.03
CA ARG A 169 18.60 -15.87 1.17
C ARG A 169 19.00 -15.53 -0.26
N ALA A 170 19.75 -16.43 -0.89
CA ALA A 170 20.19 -16.30 -2.27
C ALA A 170 18.98 -16.11 -3.22
N PRO A 171 19.11 -15.30 -4.29
CA PRO A 171 18.08 -15.16 -5.33
C PRO A 171 17.74 -16.54 -5.89
N GLY A 172 16.47 -16.92 -5.89
CA GLY A 172 16.00 -18.22 -6.39
C GLY A 172 15.51 -19.22 -5.35
N SER A 173 15.65 -18.97 -4.03
CA SER A 173 14.94 -19.74 -3.02
C SER A 173 13.44 -19.46 -3.14
N ARG A 174 12.63 -20.54 -3.27
CA ARG A 174 11.16 -20.44 -3.38
C ARG A 174 10.64 -19.52 -2.28
N ASN A 175 10.07 -18.38 -2.66
CA ASN A 175 9.26 -17.55 -1.78
C ASN A 175 8.05 -18.39 -1.36
N GLU A 176 8.14 -19.05 -0.23
CA GLU A 176 6.95 -19.52 0.46
C GLU A 176 6.29 -18.29 1.07
N CYS A 177 5.53 -17.59 0.25
CA CYS A 177 4.64 -16.54 0.72
C CYS A 177 3.67 -17.15 1.74
N TRP A 178 3.33 -16.40 2.76
CA TRP A 178 2.40 -16.69 3.84
C TRP A 178 0.98 -17.09 3.33
N VAL A 179 0.87 -18.25 2.74
CA VAL A 179 -0.39 -18.89 2.43
C VAL A 179 -0.27 -20.30 3.00
N ASP A 180 -1.28 -20.68 3.73
CA ASP A 180 -1.48 -22.03 4.26
C ASP A 180 -0.78 -23.07 3.37
N ARG A 181 0.09 -23.90 3.94
CA ARG A 181 0.89 -24.94 3.24
C ARG A 181 0.06 -25.90 2.39
N SER A 182 -1.26 -25.82 2.44
CA SER A 182 -2.19 -26.58 1.61
C SER A 182 -2.37 -26.05 0.16
N VAL A 183 -1.93 -24.80 -0.13
CA VAL A 183 -2.06 -24.20 -1.47
C VAL A 183 -0.75 -24.31 -2.24
N ARG A 184 -0.60 -25.34 -3.06
CA ARG A 184 0.50 -25.44 -4.03
C ARG A 184 0.24 -24.48 -5.19
N VAL A 185 0.97 -23.38 -5.26
CA VAL A 185 1.00 -22.50 -6.44
C VAL A 185 1.82 -23.20 -7.53
N ARG A 186 1.19 -23.65 -8.61
CA ARG A 186 1.91 -23.98 -9.84
C ARG A 186 2.23 -22.66 -10.56
N ALA A 187 3.51 -22.38 -10.77
CA ALA A 187 3.93 -21.35 -11.70
C ALA A 187 3.32 -21.64 -13.08
N CYS A 188 2.69 -20.63 -13.69
CA CYS A 188 2.35 -20.70 -15.11
C CYS A 188 3.66 -20.75 -15.89
N GLN A 189 4.04 -21.93 -16.39
CA GLN A 189 5.00 -22.03 -17.48
C GLN A 189 4.28 -21.48 -18.72
N GLY A 190 4.80 -20.37 -19.27
CA GLY A 190 4.42 -19.90 -20.58
C GLY A 190 4.82 -20.95 -21.61
N ASP A 191 3.86 -21.48 -22.32
CA ASP A 191 4.10 -22.23 -23.52
C ASP A 191 4.54 -21.25 -24.63
N GLY A 192 5.57 -21.67 -25.37
CA GLY A 192 6.36 -20.99 -26.37
C GLY A 192 5.63 -20.42 -27.59
#